data_827f402734d3781dea4eb621d5c3eb11
#
_entry.id   827f402734d3781dea4eb621d5c3eb11
#
_cell.length_a   1.000
_cell.length_b   1.000
_cell.length_c   1.000
_cell.angle_alpha   90.00
_cell.angle_beta   90.00
_cell.angle_gamma   90.00
#
_symmetry.space_group_name_H-M   'P 1'
#
loop_
_entity.id
_entity.type
_entity.pdbx_description
1 polymer ?
#
loop_
_entity_poly.entity_id
_entity_poly.type
_entity_poly.pdbx_seq_one_letter_code
_entity_poly.pdbx_strand_id
1 'polypeptide(L)'
;MRRTVLALAFTALAAAAPVLAQAPEPRIVIVHAGQLLDRPGRPARGASTVVIRDGRVVEVRDGHVAAAAAGFAGAEVVDLRNRYVLPGLVDSHVHLTSDTGGVLSQLEEVQLSPAAKAYNALGNARKTLGAGFTTVRNLGDRDGITLALRDAVRAGKVVGPNIVDAGTSISTTAGHMDAALGFRDDLREALDRHDNLCDGPDACRRTVRLQVARGVDLIKIATTGGVNSRIGAGLGQQMFDDEARAIVETARLYGKKVAVHAHGADGVKLALRAGVDSIEHGTVLDEECIALFVKTGAWYVPTLSTVNGYLERIAADPNAYSPAVRAKVDWRIKVTGESLVKAVPRGVKVAFGTDAGISKHGRNADEFELMVKYGMTPSQALVAATVSAAELLGLSAEAGTLEPGKRADLIAVTGDPLRDVTVLKRVSFVMKDGVVFRDVRGP
;
A
#
# COMPACT_ATOMS: atom_id res chain seq x y z
N MET A 1 88.49 -21.73 -16.92
CA MET A 1 87.09 -22.23 -16.95
C MET A 1 86.57 -22.30 -15.52
N ARG A 2 85.77 -21.27 -15.11
CA ARG A 2 85.11 -21.22 -13.78
C ARG A 2 83.61 -21.49 -14.03
N ARG A 3 83.04 -22.55 -13.43
CA ARG A 3 81.59 -22.84 -13.47
C ARG A 3 80.94 -22.17 -12.30
N THR A 4 80.04 -21.25 -12.60
CA THR A 4 79.14 -20.61 -11.62
C THR A 4 77.93 -21.48 -11.44
N VAL A 5 77.70 -21.96 -10.20
CA VAL A 5 76.49 -22.71 -9.83
C VAL A 5 75.44 -21.69 -9.35
N LEU A 6 74.33 -21.62 -10.05
CA LEU A 6 73.16 -20.77 -9.68
C LEU A 6 72.29 -21.61 -8.74
N ALA A 7 72.13 -21.19 -7.48
CA ALA A 7 71.21 -21.80 -6.51
C ALA A 7 69.84 -21.12 -6.66
N LEU A 8 68.80 -21.89 -7.06
CA LEU A 8 67.42 -21.43 -7.02
C LEU A 8 66.84 -21.62 -5.61
N ALA A 9 66.51 -20.52 -4.97
CA ALA A 9 65.71 -20.53 -3.73
C ALA A 9 64.23 -20.65 -4.04
N PHE A 10 63.62 -21.77 -3.65
CA PHE A 10 62.14 -21.93 -3.70
C PHE A 10 61.56 -21.29 -2.45
N THR A 11 60.86 -20.14 -2.61
CA THR A 11 60.00 -19.55 -1.57
C THR A 11 58.66 -20.28 -1.59
N ALA A 12 58.37 -21.04 -0.53
CA ALA A 12 57.07 -21.67 -0.33
C ALA A 12 56.06 -20.59 0.06
N LEU A 13 55.13 -20.29 -0.86
CA LEU A 13 53.95 -19.45 -0.58
C LEU A 13 52.97 -20.28 0.25
N ALA A 14 52.85 -20.00 1.54
CA ALA A 14 51.81 -20.56 2.39
C ALA A 14 50.46 -19.97 1.97
N ALA A 15 49.64 -20.76 1.31
CA ALA A 15 48.26 -20.39 0.99
C ALA A 15 47.46 -20.28 2.30
N ALA A 16 47.09 -19.06 2.69
CA ALA A 16 46.16 -18.85 3.79
C ALA A 16 44.80 -19.42 3.36
N ALA A 17 44.31 -20.42 4.10
CA ALA A 17 42.96 -20.93 3.91
C ALA A 17 41.91 -19.79 4.12
N PRO A 18 40.89 -19.66 3.27
CA PRO A 18 39.85 -18.66 3.49
C PRO A 18 39.16 -18.96 4.83
N VAL A 19 39.21 -18.00 5.74
CA VAL A 19 38.36 -18.02 6.95
C VAL A 19 36.92 -17.88 6.45
N LEU A 20 36.19 -18.99 6.45
CA LEU A 20 34.75 -18.97 6.23
C LEU A 20 34.14 -18.11 7.34
N ALA A 21 33.64 -16.93 6.99
CA ALA A 21 32.92 -16.09 7.92
C ALA A 21 31.75 -16.92 8.47
N GLN A 22 31.75 -17.14 9.77
CA GLN A 22 30.68 -17.86 10.46
C GLN A 22 29.40 -17.09 10.21
N ALA A 23 28.34 -17.75 9.70
CA ALA A 23 27.04 -17.11 9.51
C ALA A 23 26.59 -16.51 10.85
N PRO A 24 26.05 -15.28 10.86
CA PRO A 24 25.57 -14.67 12.10
C PRO A 24 24.56 -15.60 12.76
N GLU A 25 24.61 -15.70 14.09
CA GLU A 25 23.64 -16.49 14.83
C GLU A 25 22.20 -15.97 14.56
N PRO A 26 21.20 -16.85 14.40
CA PRO A 26 19.84 -16.46 14.09
C PRO A 26 19.28 -15.59 15.22
N ARG A 27 18.75 -14.42 14.88
CA ARG A 27 18.07 -13.55 15.84
C ARG A 27 16.69 -14.12 16.17
N ILE A 28 16.49 -14.45 17.45
CA ILE A 28 15.23 -14.98 17.95
C ILE A 28 14.56 -13.93 18.84
N VAL A 29 13.28 -13.67 18.59
CA VAL A 29 12.42 -12.78 19.38
C VAL A 29 11.17 -13.54 19.78
N ILE A 30 10.79 -13.41 21.04
CA ILE A 30 9.57 -13.99 21.61
C ILE A 30 8.63 -12.85 22.00
N VAL A 31 7.41 -12.85 21.46
CA VAL A 31 6.39 -11.87 21.79
C VAL A 31 5.32 -12.52 22.65
N HIS A 32 5.09 -12.00 23.86
CA HIS A 32 4.01 -12.41 24.75
C HIS A 32 2.81 -11.46 24.54
N ALA A 33 1.71 -11.98 23.99
CA ALA A 33 0.48 -11.24 23.75
C ALA A 33 -0.58 -11.51 24.82
N GLY A 34 -1.30 -10.47 25.28
CA GLY A 34 -2.44 -10.66 26.19
C GLY A 34 -3.64 -11.27 25.48
N GLN A 35 -3.94 -10.75 24.30
CA GLN A 35 -4.87 -11.29 23.31
C GLN A 35 -4.17 -11.33 21.96
N LEU A 36 -4.42 -12.35 21.14
CA LEU A 36 -3.78 -12.50 19.83
C LEU A 36 -4.82 -12.80 18.75
N LEU A 37 -4.93 -11.93 17.75
CA LEU A 37 -5.65 -12.19 16.51
C LEU A 37 -4.66 -12.62 15.43
N ASP A 38 -4.14 -13.84 15.52
CA ASP A 38 -3.17 -14.36 14.56
C ASP A 38 -3.74 -14.54 13.15
N ARG A 39 -5.04 -14.82 13.04
CA ARG A 39 -5.78 -15.07 11.80
C ARG A 39 -7.06 -14.24 11.77
N PRO A 40 -7.02 -12.98 11.26
CA PRO A 40 -8.23 -12.18 11.10
C PRO A 40 -9.31 -12.95 10.32
N GLY A 41 -10.56 -12.85 10.80
CA GLY A 41 -11.69 -13.68 10.33
C GLY A 41 -11.89 -14.98 11.11
N ARG A 42 -10.99 -15.32 12.05
CA ARG A 42 -11.14 -16.38 13.04
C ARG A 42 -11.26 -15.78 14.45
N PRO A 43 -11.76 -16.52 15.44
CA PRO A 43 -11.75 -16.07 16.83
C PRO A 43 -10.34 -15.74 17.31
N ALA A 44 -10.21 -14.66 18.08
CA ALA A 44 -8.94 -14.32 18.72
C ALA A 44 -8.57 -15.37 19.78
N ARG A 45 -7.28 -15.59 19.94
CA ARG A 45 -6.71 -16.37 21.05
C ARG A 45 -6.61 -15.49 22.30
N GLY A 46 -6.59 -16.12 23.46
CA GLY A 46 -6.18 -15.49 24.72
C GLY A 46 -4.69 -15.23 24.80
N ALA A 47 -4.14 -15.32 26.02
CA ALA A 47 -2.71 -15.26 26.26
C ALA A 47 -1.94 -16.18 25.29
N SER A 48 -0.97 -15.63 24.60
CA SER A 48 -0.24 -16.35 23.52
C SER A 48 1.20 -15.92 23.44
N THR A 49 2.03 -16.81 22.88
CA THR A 49 3.44 -16.58 22.57
C THR A 49 3.66 -16.72 21.08
N VAL A 50 4.21 -15.67 20.44
CA VAL A 50 4.66 -15.71 19.04
C VAL A 50 6.18 -15.83 19.05
N VAL A 51 6.72 -16.88 18.41
CA VAL A 51 8.15 -17.11 18.25
C VAL A 51 8.57 -16.65 16.87
N ILE A 52 9.58 -15.79 16.81
CA ILE A 52 10.09 -15.17 15.59
C ILE A 52 11.55 -15.52 15.44
N ARG A 53 11.97 -15.93 14.24
CA ARG A 53 13.37 -16.15 13.87
C ARG A 53 13.67 -15.45 12.57
N ASP A 54 14.72 -14.63 12.56
CA ASP A 54 15.20 -13.91 11.37
C ASP A 54 14.07 -13.17 10.61
N GLY A 55 13.19 -12.49 11.38
CA GLY A 55 12.11 -11.71 10.85
C GLY A 55 10.87 -12.49 10.40
N ARG A 56 10.83 -13.81 10.62
CA ARG A 56 9.67 -14.66 10.28
C ARG A 56 9.07 -15.33 11.51
N VAL A 57 7.76 -15.48 11.50
CA VAL A 57 7.04 -16.27 12.49
C VAL A 57 7.45 -17.74 12.31
N VAL A 58 7.89 -18.36 13.38
CA VAL A 58 8.23 -19.79 13.42
C VAL A 58 7.06 -20.60 13.99
N GLU A 59 6.45 -20.06 15.06
CA GLU A 59 5.44 -20.77 15.83
C GLU A 59 4.55 -19.80 16.60
N VAL A 60 3.30 -20.19 16.84
CA VAL A 60 2.37 -19.53 17.74
C VAL A 60 1.89 -20.56 18.76
N ARG A 61 2.08 -20.28 20.06
CA ARG A 61 1.69 -21.15 21.19
C ARG A 61 0.63 -20.45 22.06
N ASP A 62 -0.23 -21.24 22.68
CA ASP A 62 -1.12 -20.75 23.72
C ASP A 62 -0.35 -20.55 25.03
N GLY A 63 -0.73 -19.54 25.80
CA GLY A 63 -0.07 -19.13 27.04
C GLY A 63 1.24 -18.36 26.83
N HIS A 64 1.77 -17.83 27.93
CA HIS A 64 3.06 -17.14 27.94
C HIS A 64 4.17 -18.13 28.27
N VAL A 65 4.88 -18.59 27.23
CA VAL A 65 5.95 -19.56 27.36
C VAL A 65 7.29 -18.85 27.53
N ALA A 66 8.02 -19.14 28.60
CA ALA A 66 9.36 -18.56 28.83
C ALA A 66 10.33 -19.01 27.72
N ALA A 67 11.28 -18.13 27.34
CA ALA A 67 12.23 -18.38 26.28
C ALA A 67 12.99 -19.69 26.42
N ALA A 68 13.48 -19.99 27.64
CA ALA A 68 14.18 -21.24 27.93
C ALA A 68 13.28 -22.48 27.75
N ALA A 69 12.00 -22.42 28.20
CA ALA A 69 11.04 -23.49 28.04
C ALA A 69 10.56 -23.68 26.61
N ALA A 70 10.64 -22.63 25.80
CA ALA A 70 10.39 -22.69 24.36
C ALA A 70 11.54 -23.29 23.56
N GLY A 71 12.70 -23.56 24.18
CA GLY A 71 13.90 -24.03 23.51
C GLY A 71 14.77 -22.92 22.93
N PHE A 72 14.51 -21.65 23.32
CA PHE A 72 15.21 -20.46 22.81
C PHE A 72 15.81 -19.64 23.96
N ALA A 73 16.64 -20.29 24.78
CA ALA A 73 17.39 -19.62 25.85
C ALA A 73 18.18 -18.43 25.27
N GLY A 74 18.07 -17.25 25.89
CA GLY A 74 18.75 -16.03 25.42
C GLY A 74 17.99 -15.24 24.35
N ALA A 75 16.79 -15.68 23.91
CA ALA A 75 15.96 -14.90 22.99
C ALA A 75 15.51 -13.56 23.62
N GLU A 76 15.43 -12.52 22.79
CA GLU A 76 14.82 -11.24 23.16
C GLU A 76 13.32 -11.46 23.46
N VAL A 77 12.84 -10.94 24.59
CA VAL A 77 11.42 -11.05 24.95
C VAL A 77 10.76 -9.70 24.86
N VAL A 78 9.72 -9.60 24.03
CA VAL A 78 8.84 -8.44 23.91
C VAL A 78 7.57 -8.71 24.70
N ASP A 79 7.36 -7.95 25.77
CA ASP A 79 6.21 -8.10 26.65
C ASP A 79 5.03 -7.23 26.20
N LEU A 80 3.98 -7.88 25.65
CA LEU A 80 2.71 -7.29 25.23
C LEU A 80 1.52 -7.96 25.96
N ARG A 81 1.75 -8.50 27.17
CA ARG A 81 0.73 -9.24 27.93
C ARG A 81 -0.50 -8.41 28.32
N ASN A 82 -0.41 -7.10 28.29
CA ASN A 82 -1.52 -6.17 28.52
C ASN A 82 -2.05 -5.53 27.23
N ARG A 83 -1.75 -6.11 26.08
CA ARG A 83 -2.12 -5.60 24.77
C ARG A 83 -2.87 -6.63 23.92
N TYR A 84 -3.60 -6.13 22.94
CA TYR A 84 -4.19 -6.90 21.85
C TYR A 84 -3.24 -6.86 20.66
N VAL A 85 -2.72 -8.01 20.28
CA VAL A 85 -1.74 -8.17 19.18
C VAL A 85 -2.44 -8.69 17.94
N LEU A 86 -2.10 -8.15 16.79
CA LEU A 86 -2.65 -8.56 15.49
C LEU A 86 -1.60 -8.38 14.39
N PRO A 87 -1.80 -8.97 13.19
CA PRO A 87 -0.89 -8.78 12.06
C PRO A 87 -0.73 -7.29 11.73
N GLY A 88 0.41 -6.92 11.19
CA GLY A 88 0.63 -5.62 10.58
C GLY A 88 -0.42 -5.34 9.51
N LEU A 89 -0.95 -4.12 9.50
CA LEU A 89 -2.01 -3.70 8.60
C LEU A 89 -1.47 -3.48 7.18
N VAL A 90 -2.34 -3.65 6.20
CA VAL A 90 -2.06 -3.44 4.77
C VAL A 90 -2.99 -2.36 4.24
N ASP A 91 -2.42 -1.31 3.64
CA ASP A 91 -3.17 -0.28 2.92
C ASP A 91 -2.97 -0.44 1.42
N SER A 92 -4.04 -0.81 0.71
CA SER A 92 -3.97 -1.12 -0.72
C SER A 92 -4.04 0.11 -1.63
N HIS A 93 -4.08 1.32 -1.08
CA HIS A 93 -4.13 2.55 -1.88
C HIS A 93 -3.54 3.75 -1.13
N VAL A 94 -2.30 4.09 -1.45
CA VAL A 94 -1.63 5.29 -0.94
C VAL A 94 -0.90 6.04 -2.07
N HIS A 95 -0.57 7.32 -1.82
CA HIS A 95 0.29 8.18 -2.63
C HIS A 95 1.37 8.79 -1.73
N LEU A 96 2.52 8.14 -1.61
CA LEU A 96 3.55 8.48 -0.63
C LEU A 96 4.22 9.83 -0.87
N THR A 97 4.23 10.35 -2.10
CA THR A 97 4.95 11.58 -2.47
C THR A 97 4.29 12.86 -1.97
N SER A 98 3.00 12.85 -1.65
CA SER A 98 2.25 14.03 -1.20
C SER A 98 1.43 13.75 0.06
N ASP A 99 1.15 14.82 0.82
CA ASP A 99 0.30 14.83 2.04
C ASP A 99 -0.54 16.13 2.13
N THR A 100 -0.42 17.00 1.13
CA THR A 100 -1.02 18.34 1.12
C THR A 100 -2.42 18.39 0.50
N GLY A 101 -2.58 17.91 -0.71
CA GLY A 101 -3.85 17.98 -1.46
C GLY A 101 -4.29 19.40 -1.84
N GLY A 102 -5.39 19.51 -2.60
CA GLY A 102 -5.95 20.78 -3.04
C GLY A 102 -5.01 21.58 -3.96
N VAL A 103 -5.14 22.91 -3.94
CA VAL A 103 -4.28 23.81 -4.74
C VAL A 103 -2.80 23.71 -4.34
N LEU A 104 -2.51 23.47 -3.06
CA LEU A 104 -1.14 23.35 -2.58
C LEU A 104 -0.40 22.16 -3.21
N SER A 105 -1.05 21.02 -3.39
CA SER A 105 -0.40 19.87 -4.07
C SER A 105 -0.04 20.18 -5.51
N GLN A 106 -0.80 21.05 -6.17
CA GLN A 106 -0.51 21.51 -7.52
C GLN A 106 0.72 22.43 -7.58
N LEU A 107 0.90 23.27 -6.56
CA LEU A 107 2.12 24.08 -6.43
C LEU A 107 3.34 23.21 -6.14
N GLU A 108 3.23 22.20 -5.31
CA GLU A 108 4.30 21.24 -5.04
C GLU A 108 4.79 20.53 -6.31
N GLU A 109 3.90 20.27 -7.28
CA GLU A 109 4.29 19.66 -8.58
C GLU A 109 5.31 20.51 -9.35
N VAL A 110 5.25 21.82 -9.25
CA VAL A 110 6.13 22.75 -9.98
C VAL A 110 7.21 23.39 -9.12
N GLN A 111 7.10 23.33 -7.79
CA GLN A 111 8.04 23.94 -6.86
C GLN A 111 9.05 22.94 -6.29
N LEU A 112 8.64 21.68 -6.07
CA LEU A 112 9.50 20.70 -5.43
C LEU A 112 10.33 19.93 -6.45
N SER A 113 11.63 19.85 -6.20
CA SER A 113 12.51 18.95 -6.95
C SER A 113 12.16 17.47 -6.67
N PRO A 114 12.53 16.53 -7.56
CA PRO A 114 12.40 15.11 -7.30
C PRO A 114 13.05 14.67 -5.99
N ALA A 115 14.19 15.26 -5.63
CA ALA A 115 14.86 14.98 -4.35
C ALA A 115 14.02 15.41 -3.13
N ALA A 116 13.41 16.60 -3.17
CA ALA A 116 12.51 17.06 -2.11
C ALA A 116 11.28 16.16 -1.97
N LYS A 117 10.67 15.76 -3.08
CA LYS A 117 9.55 14.80 -3.09
C LYS A 117 9.97 13.42 -2.54
N ALA A 118 11.21 12.98 -2.79
CA ALA A 118 11.71 11.71 -2.23
C ALA A 118 11.81 11.75 -0.70
N TYR A 119 12.28 12.86 -0.11
CA TYR A 119 12.27 13.04 1.34
C TYR A 119 10.86 13.12 1.92
N ASN A 120 9.92 13.76 1.22
CA ASN A 120 8.51 13.75 1.62
C ASN A 120 7.96 12.31 1.61
N ALA A 121 8.24 11.54 0.56
CA ALA A 121 7.82 10.15 0.44
C ALA A 121 8.36 9.27 1.58
N LEU A 122 9.64 9.43 1.93
CA LEU A 122 10.23 8.73 3.09
C LEU A 122 9.56 9.14 4.41
N GLY A 123 9.32 10.43 4.62
CA GLY A 123 8.62 10.94 5.79
C GLY A 123 7.20 10.37 5.91
N ASN A 124 6.45 10.36 4.83
CA ASN A 124 5.09 9.83 4.77
C ASN A 124 5.05 8.31 4.95
N ALA A 125 5.99 7.58 4.34
CA ALA A 125 6.14 6.13 4.54
C ALA A 125 6.38 5.79 6.04
N ARG A 126 7.21 6.56 6.73
CA ARG A 126 7.47 6.38 8.16
C ARG A 126 6.26 6.70 9.04
N LYS A 127 5.48 7.76 8.70
CA LYS A 127 4.20 8.05 9.39
C LYS A 127 3.22 6.88 9.24
N THR A 128 3.08 6.36 8.02
CA THR A 128 2.19 5.24 7.69
C THR A 128 2.62 3.96 8.41
N LEU A 129 3.92 3.63 8.43
CA LEU A 129 4.45 2.51 9.21
C LEU A 129 4.19 2.69 10.71
N GLY A 130 4.42 3.91 11.24
CA GLY A 130 4.16 4.25 12.65
C GLY A 130 2.70 4.14 13.07
N ALA A 131 1.77 4.24 12.11
CA ALA A 131 0.34 3.99 12.31
C ALA A 131 -0.04 2.49 12.23
N GLY A 132 0.94 1.60 12.03
CA GLY A 132 0.74 0.15 12.03
C GLY A 132 0.56 -0.47 10.65
N PHE A 133 0.65 0.29 9.57
CA PHE A 133 0.57 -0.23 8.20
C PHE A 133 1.97 -0.68 7.75
N THR A 134 2.26 -1.97 7.92
CA THR A 134 3.56 -2.56 7.61
C THR A 134 3.75 -2.86 6.12
N THR A 135 2.66 -2.85 5.36
CA THR A 135 2.65 -3.01 3.90
C THR A 135 1.71 -2.00 3.27
N VAL A 136 2.12 -1.39 2.16
CA VAL A 136 1.29 -0.46 1.38
C VAL A 136 1.38 -0.75 -0.11
N ARG A 137 0.30 -0.43 -0.86
CA ARG A 137 0.31 -0.36 -2.32
C ARG A 137 0.27 1.10 -2.74
N ASN A 138 1.37 1.60 -3.31
CA ASN A 138 1.46 2.95 -3.85
C ASN A 138 0.92 2.97 -5.28
N LEU A 139 -0.13 3.74 -5.53
CA LEU A 139 -0.88 3.74 -6.79
C LEU A 139 -0.62 4.97 -7.65
N GLY A 140 0.60 5.39 -7.69
CA GLY A 140 1.06 6.40 -8.62
C GLY A 140 1.99 7.42 -7.98
N ASP A 141 3.08 7.63 -8.68
CA ASP A 141 3.98 8.75 -8.48
C ASP A 141 4.53 9.20 -9.83
N ARG A 142 5.45 10.14 -9.77
CA ARG A 142 6.23 10.60 -10.93
C ARG A 142 7.71 10.53 -10.61
N ASP A 143 8.56 10.60 -11.62
CA ASP A 143 10.01 10.61 -11.49
C ASP A 143 10.62 9.33 -10.86
N GLY A 144 9.83 8.24 -10.68
CA GLY A 144 10.29 6.97 -10.11
C GLY A 144 10.67 7.02 -8.63
N ILE A 145 10.16 8.02 -7.91
CA ILE A 145 10.51 8.31 -6.52
C ILE A 145 10.13 7.14 -5.61
N THR A 146 8.90 6.64 -5.73
CA THR A 146 8.41 5.57 -4.85
C THR A 146 8.98 4.21 -5.23
N LEU A 147 9.31 3.98 -6.51
CA LEU A 147 10.10 2.81 -6.92
C LEU A 147 11.47 2.79 -6.25
N ALA A 148 12.16 3.95 -6.24
CA ALA A 148 13.46 4.09 -5.57
C ALA A 148 13.32 3.90 -4.04
N LEU A 149 12.27 4.44 -3.44
CA LEU A 149 11.97 4.26 -2.01
C LEU A 149 11.69 2.79 -1.68
N ARG A 150 10.86 2.11 -2.49
CA ARG A 150 10.61 0.67 -2.37
C ARG A 150 11.91 -0.13 -2.34
N ASP A 151 12.78 0.13 -3.31
CA ASP A 151 14.04 -0.60 -3.45
C ASP A 151 15.01 -0.27 -2.30
N ALA A 152 15.02 0.97 -1.82
CA ALA A 152 15.80 1.37 -0.65
C ALA A 152 15.30 0.69 0.65
N VAL A 153 13.98 0.56 0.83
CA VAL A 153 13.39 -0.19 1.95
C VAL A 153 13.73 -1.68 1.85
N ARG A 154 13.56 -2.30 0.67
CA ARG A 154 13.91 -3.73 0.43
C ARG A 154 15.40 -4.01 0.69
N ALA A 155 16.26 -3.07 0.37
CA ALA A 155 17.71 -3.18 0.61
C ALA A 155 18.11 -2.82 2.06
N GLY A 156 17.18 -2.49 2.95
CA GLY A 156 17.46 -2.08 4.33
C GLY A 156 18.18 -0.73 4.47
N LYS A 157 18.25 0.08 3.41
CA LYS A 157 18.92 1.39 3.43
C LYS A 157 18.13 2.44 4.18
N VAL A 158 16.82 2.33 4.18
CA VAL A 158 15.89 3.21 4.89
C VAL A 158 14.76 2.41 5.53
N VAL A 159 14.18 2.94 6.59
CA VAL A 159 13.05 2.31 7.29
C VAL A 159 11.74 2.83 6.75
N GLY A 160 10.85 1.91 6.34
CA GLY A 160 9.52 2.17 5.83
C GLY A 160 8.69 0.88 5.75
N PRO A 161 7.41 0.94 5.35
CA PRO A 161 6.59 -0.24 5.10
C PRO A 161 7.11 -1.03 3.89
N ASN A 162 6.67 -2.26 3.72
CA ASN A 162 6.81 -2.96 2.45
C ASN A 162 5.97 -2.25 1.40
N ILE A 163 6.55 -1.93 0.25
CA ILE A 163 5.88 -1.15 -0.80
C ILE A 163 5.67 -2.04 -2.03
N VAL A 164 4.43 -2.10 -2.50
CA VAL A 164 4.03 -2.61 -3.81
C VAL A 164 3.71 -1.40 -4.67
N ASP A 165 4.39 -1.20 -5.78
CA ASP A 165 4.44 0.10 -6.46
C ASP A 165 3.99 0.02 -7.93
N ALA A 166 3.09 0.94 -8.32
CA ALA A 166 2.60 1.07 -9.68
C ALA A 166 3.46 2.00 -10.56
N GLY A 167 4.42 2.71 -9.98
CA GLY A 167 5.13 3.77 -10.70
C GLY A 167 4.18 4.86 -11.17
N THR A 168 4.29 5.30 -12.42
CA THR A 168 3.44 6.36 -12.96
C THR A 168 2.12 5.78 -13.48
N SER A 169 0.99 6.33 -13.00
CA SER A 169 -0.36 5.92 -13.41
C SER A 169 -0.63 6.28 -14.87
N ILE A 170 -1.27 5.37 -15.61
CA ILE A 170 -1.63 5.53 -17.02
C ILE A 170 -3.01 6.18 -17.16
N SER A 171 -3.15 7.08 -18.13
CA SER A 171 -4.39 7.75 -18.51
C SER A 171 -4.43 8.05 -20.00
N THR A 172 -5.57 8.51 -20.48
CA THR A 172 -5.69 9.16 -21.79
C THR A 172 -5.25 10.63 -21.71
N THR A 173 -4.94 11.25 -22.85
CA THR A 173 -4.80 12.70 -22.95
C THR A 173 -6.07 13.38 -22.43
N ALA A 174 -5.93 14.44 -21.66
CA ALA A 174 -7.01 15.12 -20.92
C ALA A 174 -7.73 14.23 -19.87
N GLY A 175 -7.25 13.03 -19.58
CA GLY A 175 -7.76 12.16 -18.54
C GLY A 175 -7.28 12.54 -17.13
N HIS A 176 -7.75 11.81 -16.12
CA HIS A 176 -7.49 12.15 -14.72
C HIS A 176 -6.00 12.20 -14.34
N MET A 177 -5.17 11.33 -14.94
CA MET A 177 -3.73 11.26 -14.62
C MET A 177 -2.84 12.06 -15.59
N ASP A 178 -3.44 12.90 -16.48
CA ASP A 178 -2.71 13.85 -17.32
C ASP A 178 -2.16 14.98 -16.45
N ALA A 179 -0.85 15.01 -16.31
CA ALA A 179 -0.15 16.02 -15.50
C ALA A 179 -0.37 17.43 -15.97
N ALA A 180 -0.53 17.63 -17.28
CA ALA A 180 -0.70 18.92 -17.91
C ALA A 180 -2.15 19.41 -17.94
N LEU A 181 -3.09 18.60 -17.42
CA LEU A 181 -4.52 18.92 -17.43
C LEU A 181 -4.82 20.26 -16.75
N GLY A 182 -5.32 21.23 -17.53
CA GLY A 182 -5.70 22.58 -17.06
C GLY A 182 -4.53 23.53 -16.82
N PHE A 183 -3.32 23.20 -17.24
CA PHE A 183 -2.20 24.13 -17.33
C PHE A 183 -2.11 24.76 -18.73
N ARG A 184 -1.35 25.85 -18.84
CA ARG A 184 -1.02 26.50 -20.11
C ARG A 184 -0.23 25.55 -21.01
N ASP A 185 -0.42 25.66 -22.33
CA ASP A 185 0.22 24.75 -23.30
C ASP A 185 1.76 24.80 -23.26
N ASP A 186 2.35 25.96 -22.95
CA ASP A 186 3.81 26.11 -22.83
C ASP A 186 4.41 25.38 -21.62
N LEU A 187 3.58 24.95 -20.67
CA LEU A 187 4.00 24.10 -19.55
C LEU A 187 3.81 22.60 -19.83
N ARG A 188 3.10 22.24 -20.91
CA ARG A 188 2.77 20.86 -21.23
C ARG A 188 4.02 20.00 -21.37
N GLU A 189 5.02 20.44 -22.13
CA GLU A 189 6.27 19.69 -22.35
C GLU A 189 6.99 19.38 -21.03
N ALA A 190 7.03 20.33 -20.10
CA ALA A 190 7.66 20.14 -18.80
C ALA A 190 6.88 19.21 -17.86
N LEU A 191 5.57 19.15 -17.99
CA LEU A 191 4.68 18.37 -17.12
C LEU A 191 4.37 16.97 -17.67
N ASP A 192 4.36 16.80 -19.01
CA ASP A 192 3.97 15.57 -19.72
C ASP A 192 5.16 14.69 -20.13
N ARG A 193 6.24 14.73 -19.36
CA ARG A 193 7.48 14.00 -19.65
C ARG A 193 7.50 12.53 -19.18
N HIS A 194 6.37 12.00 -18.72
CA HIS A 194 6.39 10.71 -18.03
C HIS A 194 5.96 9.51 -18.89
N ASP A 195 5.63 9.73 -20.15
CA ASP A 195 5.17 8.68 -21.08
C ASP A 195 4.04 7.82 -20.47
N ASN A 196 3.10 8.46 -19.77
CA ASN A 196 1.99 7.77 -19.09
C ASN A 196 0.65 7.99 -19.78
N LEU A 197 0.59 8.81 -20.83
CA LEU A 197 -0.62 9.01 -21.61
C LEU A 197 -0.68 8.00 -22.76
N CYS A 198 -1.87 7.50 -23.02
CA CYS A 198 -2.09 6.61 -24.15
C CYS A 198 -3.46 6.85 -24.79
N ASP A 199 -3.46 7.14 -26.08
CA ASP A 199 -4.63 7.32 -26.92
C ASP A 199 -4.61 6.23 -28.00
N GLY A 200 -5.60 5.34 -27.93
CA GLY A 200 -5.71 4.16 -28.76
C GLY A 200 -4.95 2.91 -28.24
N PRO A 201 -5.36 1.72 -28.65
CA PRO A 201 -4.87 0.44 -28.12
C PRO A 201 -3.36 0.24 -28.23
N ASP A 202 -2.73 0.66 -29.34
CA ASP A 202 -1.31 0.45 -29.57
C ASP A 202 -0.44 1.35 -28.71
N ALA A 203 -0.85 2.62 -28.52
CA ALA A 203 -0.20 3.51 -27.58
C ALA A 203 -0.31 2.97 -26.16
N CYS A 204 -1.47 2.43 -25.77
CA CYS A 204 -1.69 1.86 -24.46
C CYS A 204 -0.82 0.60 -24.24
N ARG A 205 -0.67 -0.28 -25.22
CA ARG A 205 0.28 -1.42 -25.16
C ARG A 205 1.72 -0.95 -24.96
N ARG A 206 2.14 0.09 -25.68
CA ARG A 206 3.48 0.68 -25.53
C ARG A 206 3.68 1.23 -24.12
N THR A 207 2.72 2.01 -23.61
CA THR A 207 2.80 2.65 -22.30
C THR A 207 2.89 1.62 -21.17
N VAL A 208 2.10 0.52 -21.21
CA VAL A 208 2.23 -0.58 -20.24
C VAL A 208 3.65 -1.17 -20.25
N ARG A 209 4.22 -1.45 -21.44
CA ARG A 209 5.59 -1.98 -21.55
C ARG A 209 6.64 -1.04 -20.99
N LEU A 210 6.46 0.28 -21.13
CA LEU A 210 7.34 1.27 -20.53
C LEU A 210 7.28 1.25 -18.99
N GLN A 211 6.07 1.15 -18.41
CA GLN A 211 5.95 1.00 -16.95
C GLN A 211 6.60 -0.31 -16.47
N VAL A 212 6.39 -1.41 -17.17
CA VAL A 212 7.04 -2.70 -16.85
C VAL A 212 8.57 -2.59 -16.93
N ALA A 213 9.10 -1.91 -17.94
CA ALA A 213 10.55 -1.68 -18.09
C ALA A 213 11.13 -0.83 -16.95
N ARG A 214 10.33 0.03 -16.33
CA ARG A 214 10.70 0.81 -15.12
C ARG A 214 10.71 -0.03 -13.84
N GLY A 215 10.25 -1.28 -13.89
CA GLY A 215 10.27 -2.20 -12.76
C GLY A 215 9.09 -2.09 -11.81
N VAL A 216 7.91 -1.66 -12.30
CA VAL A 216 6.68 -1.60 -11.50
C VAL A 216 6.21 -2.99 -11.05
N ASP A 217 5.56 -3.06 -9.88
CA ASP A 217 4.98 -4.31 -9.39
C ASP A 217 3.59 -4.59 -10.00
N LEU A 218 2.85 -3.52 -10.35
CA LEU A 218 1.52 -3.59 -10.98
C LEU A 218 1.33 -2.38 -11.94
N ILE A 219 0.21 -2.38 -12.66
CA ILE A 219 -0.22 -1.25 -13.49
C ILE A 219 -1.37 -0.52 -12.81
N LYS A 220 -1.32 0.81 -12.77
CA LYS A 220 -2.44 1.68 -12.36
C LYS A 220 -2.94 2.46 -13.55
N ILE A 221 -4.27 2.49 -13.72
CA ILE A 221 -4.93 3.28 -14.77
C ILE A 221 -6.09 4.11 -14.21
N ALA A 222 -6.57 5.06 -14.99
CA ALA A 222 -7.82 5.79 -14.71
C ALA A 222 -8.78 5.62 -15.88
N THR A 223 -9.97 5.07 -15.62
CA THR A 223 -11.05 4.93 -16.63
C THR A 223 -12.09 6.03 -16.54
N THR A 224 -12.07 6.83 -15.49
CA THR A 224 -12.97 8.00 -15.31
C THR A 224 -12.18 9.24 -14.94
N GLY A 225 -12.84 10.40 -15.03
CA GLY A 225 -12.38 11.61 -14.38
C GLY A 225 -12.32 11.46 -12.85
N GLY A 226 -11.54 12.31 -12.19
CA GLY A 226 -11.34 12.30 -10.74
C GLY A 226 -11.88 13.54 -10.05
N VAL A 227 -12.15 13.42 -8.74
CA VAL A 227 -12.63 14.52 -7.91
C VAL A 227 -11.68 15.72 -7.96
N ASN A 228 -10.37 15.47 -7.91
CA ASN A 228 -9.35 16.51 -7.91
C ASN A 228 -8.91 16.95 -9.34
N SER A 229 -9.48 16.41 -10.42
CA SER A 229 -9.19 16.87 -11.78
C SER A 229 -9.61 18.33 -11.97
N ARG A 230 -8.72 19.16 -12.57
CA ARG A 230 -8.91 20.62 -12.65
C ARG A 230 -10.04 21.06 -13.56
N ILE A 231 -10.32 20.28 -14.60
CA ILE A 231 -11.40 20.61 -15.56
C ILE A 231 -12.70 19.92 -15.16
N GLY A 232 -13.81 20.53 -15.58
CA GLY A 232 -15.15 20.06 -15.28
C GLY A 232 -15.63 18.86 -16.12
N ALA A 233 -14.73 18.05 -16.69
CA ALA A 233 -15.08 16.89 -17.52
C ALA A 233 -15.88 15.79 -16.77
N GLY A 234 -16.25 16.08 -15.52
CA GLY A 234 -17.07 15.19 -14.72
C GLY A 234 -16.31 13.99 -14.18
N LEU A 235 -17.06 12.99 -13.74
CA LEU A 235 -16.58 11.75 -13.14
C LEU A 235 -16.94 10.54 -14.03
N GLY A 236 -17.35 10.80 -15.26
CA GLY A 236 -17.70 9.79 -16.26
C GLY A 236 -16.48 9.15 -16.93
N GLN A 237 -16.77 8.22 -17.81
CA GLN A 237 -15.79 7.44 -18.57
C GLN A 237 -14.89 8.35 -19.41
N GLN A 238 -13.56 8.08 -19.38
CA GLN A 238 -12.54 8.80 -20.15
C GLN A 238 -11.62 7.89 -20.98
N MET A 239 -11.88 6.58 -20.99
CA MET A 239 -11.12 5.57 -21.73
C MET A 239 -12.07 4.72 -22.56
N PHE A 240 -11.67 4.30 -23.75
CA PHE A 240 -12.44 3.37 -24.58
C PHE A 240 -12.25 1.92 -24.15
N ASP A 241 -13.18 1.04 -24.52
CA ASP A 241 -13.16 -0.38 -24.17
C ASP A 241 -11.93 -1.11 -24.73
N ASP A 242 -11.50 -0.77 -25.95
CA ASP A 242 -10.34 -1.36 -26.58
C ASP A 242 -9.02 -0.90 -25.98
N GLU A 243 -8.95 0.33 -25.48
CA GLU A 243 -7.80 0.85 -24.73
C GLU A 243 -7.63 0.11 -23.40
N ALA A 244 -8.68 0.03 -22.59
CA ALA A 244 -8.66 -0.67 -21.32
C ALA A 244 -8.29 -2.17 -21.50
N ARG A 245 -8.85 -2.82 -22.53
CA ARG A 245 -8.55 -4.20 -22.86
C ARG A 245 -7.09 -4.38 -23.28
N ALA A 246 -6.57 -3.49 -24.13
CA ALA A 246 -5.17 -3.50 -24.55
C ALA A 246 -4.21 -3.38 -23.37
N ILE A 247 -4.54 -2.53 -22.38
CA ILE A 247 -3.76 -2.39 -21.14
C ILE A 247 -3.77 -3.70 -20.34
N VAL A 248 -4.96 -4.26 -20.06
CA VAL A 248 -5.11 -5.47 -19.23
C VAL A 248 -4.41 -6.66 -19.87
N GLU A 249 -4.63 -6.89 -21.19
CA GLU A 249 -3.99 -7.97 -21.96
C GLU A 249 -2.46 -7.84 -21.89
N THR A 250 -1.94 -6.62 -22.10
CA THR A 250 -0.50 -6.39 -22.07
C THR A 250 0.08 -6.58 -20.67
N ALA A 251 -0.59 -6.08 -19.62
CA ALA A 251 -0.16 -6.26 -18.24
C ALA A 251 -0.08 -7.76 -17.88
N ARG A 252 -1.05 -8.55 -18.31
CA ARG A 252 -1.08 -10.02 -18.09
C ARG A 252 0.07 -10.77 -18.74
N LEU A 253 0.56 -10.34 -19.92
CA LEU A 253 1.75 -10.94 -20.55
C LEU A 253 2.98 -10.86 -19.64
N TYR A 254 3.04 -9.86 -18.75
CA TYR A 254 4.13 -9.66 -17.79
C TYR A 254 3.76 -10.06 -16.35
N GLY A 255 2.64 -10.78 -16.19
CA GLY A 255 2.17 -11.20 -14.86
C GLY A 255 1.80 -10.04 -13.92
N LYS A 256 1.44 -8.86 -14.48
CA LYS A 256 1.10 -7.68 -13.69
C LYS A 256 -0.39 -7.57 -13.47
N LYS A 257 -0.80 -7.27 -12.22
CA LYS A 257 -2.16 -6.87 -11.87
C LYS A 257 -2.46 -5.46 -12.35
N VAL A 258 -3.75 -5.15 -12.53
CA VAL A 258 -4.22 -3.83 -12.96
C VAL A 258 -5.18 -3.26 -11.91
N ALA A 259 -4.83 -2.12 -11.32
CA ALA A 259 -5.66 -1.34 -10.42
C ALA A 259 -6.25 -0.12 -11.16
N VAL A 260 -7.53 0.18 -10.92
CA VAL A 260 -8.26 1.17 -11.71
C VAL A 260 -8.91 2.23 -10.83
N HIS A 261 -8.55 3.50 -11.05
CA HIS A 261 -9.32 4.63 -10.57
C HIS A 261 -10.62 4.75 -11.36
N ALA A 262 -11.77 4.66 -10.69
CA ALA A 262 -13.06 4.89 -11.31
C ALA A 262 -14.10 5.39 -10.28
N HIS A 263 -14.85 6.45 -10.64
CA HIS A 263 -15.93 6.97 -9.82
C HIS A 263 -17.31 6.63 -10.38
N GLY A 264 -17.55 6.95 -11.65
CA GLY A 264 -18.82 6.73 -12.34
C GLY A 264 -19.03 5.27 -12.76
N ALA A 265 -20.27 4.81 -12.75
CA ALA A 265 -20.65 3.44 -13.04
C ALA A 265 -20.16 2.96 -14.42
N ASP A 266 -20.16 3.83 -15.43
CA ASP A 266 -19.75 3.46 -16.80
C ASP A 266 -18.29 3.07 -16.87
N GLY A 267 -17.37 3.86 -16.26
CA GLY A 267 -15.96 3.53 -16.20
C GLY A 267 -15.67 2.32 -15.31
N VAL A 268 -16.45 2.10 -14.24
CA VAL A 268 -16.37 0.88 -13.42
C VAL A 268 -16.75 -0.35 -14.24
N LYS A 269 -17.87 -0.30 -14.97
CA LYS A 269 -18.32 -1.42 -15.83
C LYS A 269 -17.33 -1.72 -16.95
N LEU A 270 -16.81 -0.69 -17.61
CA LEU A 270 -15.77 -0.81 -18.62
C LEU A 270 -14.55 -1.55 -18.07
N ALA A 271 -14.01 -1.10 -16.93
CA ALA A 271 -12.85 -1.70 -16.29
C ALA A 271 -13.08 -3.16 -15.90
N LEU A 272 -14.22 -3.47 -15.26
CA LEU A 272 -14.57 -4.83 -14.86
C LEU A 272 -14.73 -5.77 -16.06
N ARG A 273 -15.31 -5.29 -17.18
CA ARG A 273 -15.41 -6.05 -18.43
C ARG A 273 -14.05 -6.29 -19.10
N ALA A 274 -13.12 -5.34 -18.97
CA ALA A 274 -11.75 -5.51 -19.42
C ALA A 274 -10.98 -6.55 -18.59
N GLY A 275 -11.46 -6.85 -17.37
CA GLY A 275 -10.91 -7.89 -16.49
C GLY A 275 -9.81 -7.40 -15.57
N VAL A 276 -9.93 -6.22 -15.01
CA VAL A 276 -9.02 -5.63 -14.03
C VAL A 276 -9.07 -6.36 -12.68
N ASP A 277 -8.05 -6.17 -11.84
CA ASP A 277 -7.93 -6.85 -10.54
C ASP A 277 -8.58 -6.07 -9.41
N SER A 278 -8.59 -4.73 -9.46
CA SER A 278 -9.26 -3.89 -8.46
C SER A 278 -9.82 -2.60 -9.04
N ILE A 279 -10.91 -2.15 -8.43
CA ILE A 279 -11.49 -0.82 -8.64
C ILE A 279 -11.28 -0.01 -7.37
N GLU A 280 -10.62 1.10 -7.53
CA GLU A 280 -10.36 2.09 -6.50
C GLU A 280 -11.49 3.13 -6.50
N HIS A 281 -11.94 3.56 -5.33
CA HIS A 281 -13.04 4.47 -5.08
C HIS A 281 -14.42 3.88 -5.38
N GLY A 282 -14.73 3.46 -6.61
CA GLY A 282 -16.03 2.88 -6.97
C GLY A 282 -17.20 3.65 -6.38
N THR A 283 -17.19 5.00 -6.54
CA THR A 283 -18.06 5.90 -5.75
C THR A 283 -19.52 5.73 -6.08
N VAL A 284 -19.84 5.43 -7.34
CA VAL A 284 -21.21 5.16 -7.79
C VAL A 284 -21.25 3.75 -8.38
N LEU A 285 -21.80 2.81 -7.63
CA LEU A 285 -22.04 1.46 -8.10
C LEU A 285 -23.54 1.26 -8.29
N ASP A 286 -23.95 0.93 -9.53
CA ASP A 286 -25.28 0.44 -9.85
C ASP A 286 -25.36 -1.10 -9.72
N GLU A 287 -26.52 -1.68 -9.92
CA GLU A 287 -26.74 -3.13 -9.80
C GLU A 287 -25.87 -3.93 -10.77
N GLU A 288 -25.62 -3.41 -11.98
CA GLU A 288 -24.76 -4.06 -12.96
C GLU A 288 -23.29 -4.05 -12.53
N CYS A 289 -22.79 -2.94 -11.95
CA CYS A 289 -21.46 -2.88 -11.38
C CYS A 289 -21.28 -3.96 -10.32
N ILE A 290 -22.22 -4.10 -9.40
CA ILE A 290 -22.18 -5.10 -8.33
C ILE A 290 -22.19 -6.53 -8.92
N ALA A 291 -23.05 -6.80 -9.89
CA ALA A 291 -23.10 -8.09 -10.57
C ALA A 291 -21.76 -8.42 -11.28
N LEU A 292 -21.14 -7.43 -11.92
CA LEU A 292 -19.84 -7.58 -12.56
C LEU A 292 -18.72 -7.84 -11.53
N PHE A 293 -18.68 -7.14 -10.40
CA PHE A 293 -17.72 -7.43 -9.32
C PHE A 293 -17.82 -8.89 -8.87
N VAL A 294 -19.02 -9.37 -8.59
CA VAL A 294 -19.26 -10.75 -8.17
C VAL A 294 -18.83 -11.74 -9.26
N LYS A 295 -19.17 -11.46 -10.52
CA LYS A 295 -18.84 -12.30 -11.67
C LYS A 295 -17.34 -12.39 -11.93
N THR A 296 -16.63 -11.26 -11.85
CA THR A 296 -15.19 -11.19 -12.18
C THR A 296 -14.30 -11.54 -11.00
N GLY A 297 -14.79 -11.41 -9.76
CA GLY A 297 -14.03 -11.58 -8.54
C GLY A 297 -13.03 -10.44 -8.28
N ALA A 298 -13.15 -9.33 -9.00
CA ALA A 298 -12.33 -8.13 -8.78
C ALA A 298 -12.56 -7.55 -7.37
N TRP A 299 -11.54 -6.85 -6.86
CA TRP A 299 -11.59 -6.24 -5.53
C TRP A 299 -12.16 -4.83 -5.59
N TYR A 300 -12.95 -4.47 -4.60
CA TYR A 300 -13.40 -3.11 -4.34
C TYR A 300 -12.55 -2.49 -3.23
N VAL A 301 -11.91 -1.34 -3.51
CA VAL A 301 -11.09 -0.57 -2.57
C VAL A 301 -11.74 0.81 -2.37
N PRO A 302 -12.56 1.02 -1.32
CA PRO A 302 -13.53 2.13 -1.27
C PRO A 302 -12.93 3.51 -0.98
N THR A 303 -11.78 3.60 -0.31
CA THR A 303 -11.08 4.86 0.02
C THR A 303 -11.99 5.94 0.62
N LEU A 304 -12.78 5.56 1.61
CA LEU A 304 -13.79 6.45 2.20
C LEU A 304 -13.16 7.63 2.93
N SER A 305 -12.00 7.42 3.55
CA SER A 305 -11.30 8.40 4.38
C SER A 305 -10.81 9.63 3.64
N THR A 306 -10.82 9.62 2.30
CA THR A 306 -10.58 10.83 1.49
C THR A 306 -11.48 12.00 1.91
N VAL A 307 -12.71 11.74 2.38
CA VAL A 307 -13.63 12.78 2.84
C VAL A 307 -13.11 13.54 4.07
N ASN A 308 -12.36 12.87 4.95
CA ASN A 308 -11.76 13.52 6.10
C ASN A 308 -10.74 14.58 5.65
N GLY A 309 -9.90 14.23 4.65
CA GLY A 309 -8.96 15.17 4.06
C GLY A 309 -9.64 16.36 3.38
N TYR A 310 -10.75 16.13 2.68
CA TYR A 310 -11.53 17.21 2.07
C TYR A 310 -12.13 18.15 3.11
N LEU A 311 -12.78 17.61 4.13
CA LEU A 311 -13.41 18.39 5.20
C LEU A 311 -12.38 19.21 5.98
N GLU A 312 -11.23 18.63 6.31
CA GLU A 312 -10.15 19.32 7.03
C GLU A 312 -9.59 20.50 6.22
N ARG A 313 -9.36 20.30 4.90
CA ARG A 313 -8.83 21.38 4.06
C ARG A 313 -9.85 22.50 3.87
N ILE A 314 -11.14 22.17 3.69
CA ILE A 314 -12.22 23.17 3.61
C ILE A 314 -12.34 23.96 4.93
N ALA A 315 -12.21 23.29 6.07
CA ALA A 315 -12.25 23.93 7.37
C ALA A 315 -11.04 24.86 7.62
N ALA A 316 -9.85 24.47 7.10
CA ALA A 316 -8.64 25.28 7.20
C ALA A 316 -8.62 26.47 6.23
N ASP A 317 -9.12 26.26 5.01
CA ASP A 317 -9.22 27.27 3.95
C ASP A 317 -10.46 26.99 3.07
N PRO A 318 -11.50 27.81 3.15
CA PRO A 318 -12.69 27.68 2.28
C PRO A 318 -12.38 27.72 0.79
N ASN A 319 -11.23 28.28 0.39
CA ASN A 319 -10.78 28.42 -0.99
C ASN A 319 -9.72 27.36 -1.37
N ALA A 320 -9.54 26.31 -0.57
CA ALA A 320 -8.56 25.23 -0.83
C ALA A 320 -8.78 24.52 -2.19
N TYR A 321 -9.93 24.70 -2.81
CA TYR A 321 -10.31 24.11 -4.10
C TYR A 321 -10.88 25.15 -5.04
N SER A 322 -10.56 25.03 -6.34
CA SER A 322 -11.25 25.80 -7.38
C SER A 322 -12.75 25.47 -7.41
N PRO A 323 -13.64 26.35 -7.91
CA PRO A 323 -15.07 26.08 -7.93
C PRO A 323 -15.46 24.75 -8.59
N ALA A 324 -14.82 24.39 -9.71
CA ALA A 324 -15.08 23.14 -10.41
C ALA A 324 -14.66 21.89 -9.62
N VAL A 325 -13.54 21.95 -8.93
CA VAL A 325 -13.08 20.88 -8.03
C VAL A 325 -13.95 20.83 -6.77
N ARG A 326 -14.29 22.00 -6.20
CA ARG A 326 -15.13 22.09 -5.01
C ARG A 326 -16.50 21.44 -5.20
N ALA A 327 -17.16 21.65 -6.32
CA ALA A 327 -18.43 20.99 -6.62
C ALA A 327 -18.33 19.46 -6.61
N LYS A 328 -17.23 18.90 -7.13
CA LYS A 328 -16.97 17.44 -7.10
C LYS A 328 -16.60 16.94 -5.70
N VAL A 329 -15.87 17.73 -4.92
CA VAL A 329 -15.57 17.42 -3.52
C VAL A 329 -16.85 17.36 -2.68
N ASP A 330 -17.71 18.37 -2.80
CA ASP A 330 -19.00 18.41 -2.10
C ASP A 330 -19.90 17.22 -2.49
N TRP A 331 -19.92 16.88 -3.78
CA TRP A 331 -20.60 15.67 -4.27
C TRP A 331 -20.01 14.40 -3.64
N ARG A 332 -18.67 14.24 -3.62
CA ARG A 332 -18.00 13.05 -3.07
C ARG A 332 -18.29 12.89 -1.57
N ILE A 333 -18.29 13.99 -0.82
CA ILE A 333 -18.66 13.98 0.60
C ILE A 333 -20.10 13.47 0.78
N LYS A 334 -21.02 13.98 -0.05
CA LYS A 334 -22.46 13.64 0.04
C LYS A 334 -22.73 12.16 -0.21
N VAL A 335 -22.09 11.54 -1.21
CA VAL A 335 -22.37 10.15 -1.63
C VAL A 335 -21.43 9.11 -0.99
N THR A 336 -20.59 9.54 -0.04
CA THR A 336 -19.62 8.64 0.61
C THR A 336 -20.31 7.47 1.28
N GLY A 337 -19.82 6.26 0.99
CA GLY A 337 -20.26 5.00 1.60
C GLY A 337 -21.50 4.37 0.94
N GLU A 338 -22.25 5.06 0.09
CA GLU A 338 -23.45 4.51 -0.55
C GLU A 338 -23.17 3.21 -1.33
N SER A 339 -22.04 3.18 -2.04
CA SER A 339 -21.62 2.00 -2.79
C SER A 339 -21.21 0.84 -1.88
N LEU A 340 -20.53 1.10 -0.75
CA LEU A 340 -20.12 0.05 0.18
C LEU A 340 -21.33 -0.62 0.83
N VAL A 341 -22.33 0.17 1.24
CA VAL A 341 -23.62 -0.33 1.79
C VAL A 341 -24.29 -1.31 0.83
N LYS A 342 -24.23 -1.05 -0.48
CA LYS A 342 -24.83 -1.94 -1.50
C LYS A 342 -23.96 -3.16 -1.80
N ALA A 343 -22.62 -2.99 -1.82
CA ALA A 343 -21.67 -4.00 -2.28
C ALA A 343 -21.45 -5.13 -1.25
N VAL A 344 -21.32 -4.77 0.04
CA VAL A 344 -21.00 -5.74 1.11
C VAL A 344 -22.04 -6.87 1.24
N PRO A 345 -23.35 -6.59 1.32
CA PRO A 345 -24.35 -7.65 1.43
C PRO A 345 -24.45 -8.56 0.19
N ARG A 346 -23.94 -8.10 -0.95
CA ARG A 346 -23.95 -8.83 -2.21
C ARG A 346 -22.70 -9.69 -2.44
N GLY A 347 -21.77 -9.72 -1.46
CA GLY A 347 -20.57 -10.55 -1.51
C GLY A 347 -19.45 -10.00 -2.42
N VAL A 348 -19.46 -8.70 -2.72
CA VAL A 348 -18.31 -8.06 -3.37
C VAL A 348 -17.09 -8.14 -2.45
N LYS A 349 -15.96 -8.59 -3.00
CA LYS A 349 -14.71 -8.65 -2.27
C LYS A 349 -14.20 -7.23 -1.96
N VAL A 350 -13.98 -6.93 -0.69
CA VAL A 350 -13.47 -5.61 -0.25
C VAL A 350 -12.06 -5.74 0.30
N ALA A 351 -11.15 -4.88 -0.16
CA ALA A 351 -9.84 -4.70 0.42
C ALA A 351 -9.71 -3.26 0.95
N PHE A 352 -8.96 -3.12 2.05
CA PHE A 352 -8.72 -1.84 2.70
C PHE A 352 -7.79 -0.96 1.86
N GLY A 353 -8.13 0.32 1.72
CA GLY A 353 -7.29 1.34 1.10
C GLY A 353 -7.83 2.72 1.42
N THR A 354 -6.94 3.70 1.60
CA THR A 354 -7.28 5.01 2.16
C THR A 354 -7.17 6.15 1.18
N ASP A 355 -6.38 6.00 0.11
CA ASP A 355 -5.94 7.11 -0.75
C ASP A 355 -5.19 8.18 0.08
N ALA A 356 -4.34 7.71 1.05
CA ALA A 356 -3.49 8.61 1.81
C ALA A 356 -2.52 9.35 0.87
N GLY A 357 -2.48 10.67 1.03
CA GLY A 357 -2.03 11.67 0.07
C GLY A 357 -3.17 12.65 -0.20
N ILE A 358 -4.42 12.14 -0.32
CA ILE A 358 -5.64 12.95 -0.23
C ILE A 358 -6.08 13.09 1.23
N SER A 359 -6.13 12.02 2.01
CA SER A 359 -6.09 12.08 3.47
C SER A 359 -4.65 12.14 3.96
N LYS A 360 -4.42 12.41 5.25
CA LYS A 360 -3.06 12.50 5.80
C LYS A 360 -2.47 11.13 6.09
N HIS A 361 -1.19 10.96 5.74
CA HIS A 361 -0.41 9.81 6.17
C HIS A 361 -0.31 9.74 7.70
N GLY A 362 -0.38 8.52 8.24
CA GLY A 362 -0.44 8.28 9.69
C GLY A 362 -1.86 8.29 10.26
N ARG A 363 -2.87 8.70 9.45
CA ARG A 363 -4.29 8.61 9.79
C ARG A 363 -5.05 7.56 8.97
N ASN A 364 -4.33 6.64 8.37
CA ASN A 364 -4.90 5.57 7.55
C ASN A 364 -5.99 4.77 8.30
N ALA A 365 -5.89 4.62 9.61
CA ALA A 365 -6.88 3.93 10.43
C ALA A 365 -8.26 4.62 10.51
N ASP A 366 -8.41 5.85 10.02
CA ASP A 366 -9.72 6.53 9.91
C ASP A 366 -10.66 5.77 8.96
N GLU A 367 -10.14 5.03 8.00
CA GLU A 367 -10.90 4.20 7.07
C GLU A 367 -11.71 3.11 7.78
N PHE A 368 -11.19 2.50 8.86
CA PHE A 368 -11.90 1.47 9.62
C PHE A 368 -13.23 1.96 10.17
N GLU A 369 -13.25 3.16 10.72
CA GLU A 369 -14.44 3.77 11.30
C GLU A 369 -15.53 4.00 10.23
N LEU A 370 -15.10 4.46 9.05
CA LEU A 370 -15.99 4.68 7.92
C LEU A 370 -16.48 3.35 7.33
N MET A 371 -15.62 2.34 7.19
CA MET A 371 -16.04 1.02 6.74
C MET A 371 -17.12 0.44 7.66
N VAL A 372 -16.95 0.55 8.98
CA VAL A 372 -17.95 0.09 9.95
C VAL A 372 -19.22 0.94 9.90
N LYS A 373 -19.09 2.26 9.84
CA LYS A 373 -20.23 3.19 9.67
C LYS A 373 -21.09 2.83 8.46
N TYR A 374 -20.48 2.35 7.38
CA TYR A 374 -21.15 2.03 6.12
C TYR A 374 -21.35 0.52 5.91
N GLY A 375 -21.54 -0.24 6.99
CA GLY A 375 -22.17 -1.56 6.96
C GLY A 375 -21.24 -2.77 7.08
N MET A 376 -19.92 -2.58 7.24
CA MET A 376 -19.03 -3.68 7.60
C MET A 376 -19.02 -3.90 9.12
N THR A 377 -18.85 -5.15 9.54
CA THR A 377 -18.53 -5.44 10.95
C THR A 377 -17.04 -5.11 11.22
N PRO A 378 -16.64 -4.85 12.48
CA PRO A 378 -15.23 -4.70 12.83
C PRO A 378 -14.34 -5.85 12.34
N SER A 379 -14.82 -7.08 12.43
CA SER A 379 -14.11 -8.26 11.92
C SER A 379 -13.91 -8.20 10.39
N GLN A 380 -14.93 -7.83 9.63
CA GLN A 380 -14.81 -7.67 8.18
C GLN A 380 -13.83 -6.57 7.79
N ALA A 381 -13.85 -5.44 8.49
CA ALA A 381 -12.91 -4.34 8.25
C ALA A 381 -11.45 -4.74 8.56
N LEU A 382 -11.21 -5.51 9.63
CA LEU A 382 -9.89 -6.08 9.94
C LEU A 382 -9.44 -7.10 8.90
N VAL A 383 -10.33 -7.98 8.43
CA VAL A 383 -10.03 -8.90 7.33
C VAL A 383 -9.67 -8.14 6.07
N ALA A 384 -10.41 -7.05 5.76
CA ALA A 384 -10.12 -6.20 4.60
C ALA A 384 -8.71 -5.58 4.65
N ALA A 385 -8.23 -5.17 5.84
CA ALA A 385 -6.92 -4.53 6.05
C ALA A 385 -5.78 -5.53 6.31
N THR A 386 -6.04 -6.82 6.25
CA THR A 386 -5.04 -7.87 6.50
C THR A 386 -5.09 -8.95 5.42
N VAL A 387 -5.97 -9.94 5.58
CA VAL A 387 -6.08 -11.11 4.68
C VAL A 387 -6.46 -10.70 3.26
N SER A 388 -7.54 -9.92 3.11
CA SER A 388 -8.03 -9.49 1.80
C SER A 388 -7.03 -8.60 1.05
N ALA A 389 -6.45 -7.62 1.75
CA ALA A 389 -5.44 -6.77 1.14
C ALA A 389 -4.18 -7.55 0.75
N ALA A 390 -3.72 -8.49 1.59
CA ALA A 390 -2.60 -9.37 1.24
C ALA A 390 -2.92 -10.24 0.00
N GLU A 391 -4.15 -10.75 -0.13
CA GLU A 391 -4.60 -11.51 -1.31
C GLU A 391 -4.62 -10.63 -2.56
N LEU A 392 -5.20 -9.43 -2.48
CA LEU A 392 -5.19 -8.46 -3.57
C LEU A 392 -3.77 -8.15 -4.03
N LEU A 393 -2.85 -7.94 -3.11
CA LEU A 393 -1.46 -7.62 -3.44
C LEU A 393 -0.65 -8.85 -3.90
N GLY A 394 -1.16 -10.07 -3.77
CA GLY A 394 -0.43 -11.31 -4.07
C GLY A 394 0.59 -11.69 -3.01
N LEU A 395 0.38 -11.24 -1.77
CA LEU A 395 1.28 -11.41 -0.63
C LEU A 395 0.75 -12.37 0.43
N SER A 396 -0.25 -13.21 0.12
CA SER A 396 -0.85 -14.13 1.10
C SER A 396 0.13 -15.11 1.75
N ALA A 397 1.21 -15.46 1.06
CA ALA A 397 2.30 -16.28 1.61
C ALA A 397 3.21 -15.52 2.58
N GLU A 398 3.18 -14.17 2.57
CA GLU A 398 4.11 -13.32 3.27
C GLU A 398 3.47 -12.48 4.38
N ALA A 399 2.20 -12.10 4.24
CA ALA A 399 1.51 -11.14 5.11
C ALA A 399 0.05 -11.49 5.34
N GLY A 400 -0.65 -10.68 6.13
CA GLY A 400 -2.09 -10.77 6.41
C GLY A 400 -2.46 -11.65 7.60
N THR A 401 -1.58 -12.55 8.03
CA THR A 401 -1.74 -13.38 9.24
C THR A 401 -0.38 -13.59 9.93
N LEU A 402 -0.40 -14.02 11.20
CA LEU A 402 0.78 -14.41 11.97
C LEU A 402 0.92 -15.93 12.00
N GLU A 403 1.16 -16.54 10.84
CA GLU A 403 1.33 -17.98 10.69
C GLU A 403 2.79 -18.35 10.39
N PRO A 404 3.23 -19.56 10.73
CA PRO A 404 4.58 -20.02 10.45
C PRO A 404 5.01 -19.80 9.00
N GLY A 405 6.21 -19.26 8.79
CA GLY A 405 6.80 -18.92 7.50
C GLY A 405 6.53 -17.49 7.04
N LYS A 406 5.50 -16.81 7.55
CA LYS A 406 5.17 -15.42 7.17
C LYS A 406 6.07 -14.41 7.88
N ARG A 407 6.13 -13.19 7.33
CA ARG A 407 6.86 -12.09 7.96
C ARG A 407 6.33 -11.80 9.36
N ALA A 408 7.22 -11.52 10.27
CA ALA A 408 6.88 -11.09 11.62
C ALA A 408 6.54 -9.58 11.61
N ASP A 409 5.46 -9.26 10.90
CA ASP A 409 4.83 -7.95 10.83
C ASP A 409 3.64 -7.97 11.79
N LEU A 410 3.75 -7.28 12.92
CA LEU A 410 2.69 -7.24 13.94
C LEU A 410 2.58 -5.88 14.60
N ILE A 411 1.39 -5.58 15.06
CA ILE A 411 1.07 -4.38 15.83
C ILE A 411 0.39 -4.73 17.15
N ALA A 412 0.42 -3.79 18.09
CA ALA A 412 -0.35 -3.93 19.31
C ALA A 412 -1.12 -2.64 19.65
N VAL A 413 -2.32 -2.84 20.17
CA VAL A 413 -3.22 -1.77 20.62
C VAL A 413 -3.71 -2.03 22.04
N THR A 414 -4.22 -0.98 22.68
CA THR A 414 -4.96 -1.09 23.95
C THR A 414 -6.44 -1.18 23.63
N GLY A 415 -7.11 -2.23 24.09
CA GLY A 415 -8.51 -2.51 23.80
C GLY A 415 -8.71 -3.55 22.68
N ASP A 416 -9.93 -3.97 22.50
CA ASP A 416 -10.32 -5.01 21.56
C ASP A 416 -10.79 -4.39 20.23
N PRO A 417 -10.04 -4.51 19.12
CA PRO A 417 -10.41 -3.94 17.83
C PRO A 417 -11.62 -4.64 17.19
N LEU A 418 -12.03 -5.80 17.66
CA LEU A 418 -13.25 -6.47 17.21
C LEU A 418 -14.51 -5.87 17.84
N ARG A 419 -14.36 -5.11 18.94
CA ARG A 419 -15.45 -4.35 19.59
C ARG A 419 -15.44 -2.89 19.19
N ASP A 420 -14.25 -2.30 19.10
CA ASP A 420 -14.08 -0.88 18.79
C ASP A 420 -12.87 -0.69 17.86
N VAL A 421 -13.13 -0.50 16.58
CA VAL A 421 -12.07 -0.27 15.56
C VAL A 421 -11.30 1.03 15.77
N THR A 422 -11.82 1.98 16.57
CA THR A 422 -11.14 3.27 16.81
C THR A 422 -9.84 3.10 17.60
N VAL A 423 -9.66 1.99 18.32
CA VAL A 423 -8.40 1.67 19.02
C VAL A 423 -7.22 1.56 18.04
N LEU A 424 -7.48 1.21 16.76
CA LEU A 424 -6.48 1.14 15.70
C LEU A 424 -5.88 2.50 15.33
N LYS A 425 -6.53 3.61 15.71
CA LYS A 425 -5.96 4.96 15.57
C LYS A 425 -4.82 5.25 16.55
N ARG A 426 -4.63 4.39 17.55
CA ARG A 426 -3.66 4.55 18.64
C ARG A 426 -2.80 3.30 18.79
N VAL A 427 -2.14 2.90 17.68
CA VAL A 427 -1.19 1.79 17.70
C VAL A 427 -0.02 2.14 18.60
N SER A 428 0.23 1.33 19.62
CA SER A 428 1.27 1.56 20.63
C SER A 428 2.57 0.81 20.34
N PHE A 429 2.50 -0.24 19.52
CA PHE A 429 3.65 -1.05 19.15
C PHE A 429 3.57 -1.45 17.68
N VAL A 430 4.69 -1.37 16.98
CA VAL A 430 4.84 -1.79 15.57
C VAL A 430 6.13 -2.57 15.41
N MET A 431 6.03 -3.79 14.94
CA MET A 431 7.15 -4.62 14.50
C MET A 431 7.01 -4.91 13.01
N LYS A 432 8.09 -4.76 12.27
CA LYS A 432 8.17 -5.10 10.84
C LYS A 432 9.39 -5.98 10.59
N ASP A 433 9.19 -7.09 9.87
CA ASP A 433 10.24 -8.08 9.61
C ASP A 433 11.00 -8.49 10.91
N GLY A 434 10.29 -8.64 12.03
CA GLY A 434 10.84 -8.98 13.34
C GLY A 434 11.64 -7.86 14.03
N VAL A 435 11.68 -6.66 13.47
CA VAL A 435 12.36 -5.50 14.04
C VAL A 435 11.34 -4.51 14.60
N VAL A 436 11.53 -4.10 15.85
CA VAL A 436 10.67 -3.10 16.50
C VAL A 436 10.93 -1.74 15.88
N PHE A 437 9.89 -1.15 15.29
CA PHE A 437 9.93 0.20 14.74
C PHE A 437 9.36 1.24 15.69
N ARG A 438 8.29 0.89 16.40
CA ARG A 438 7.61 1.77 17.35
C ARG A 438 7.31 1.01 18.64
N ASP A 439 7.65 1.61 19.74
CA ASP A 439 7.30 1.13 21.06
C ASP A 439 7.02 2.34 21.97
N VAL A 440 5.74 2.65 22.16
CA VAL A 440 5.24 3.72 23.03
C VAL A 440 4.36 3.13 24.12
N ARG A 441 4.81 1.99 24.65
CA ARG A 441 4.18 1.39 25.83
C ARG A 441 4.52 2.26 27.04
N GLY A 442 3.66 3.24 27.31
CA GLY A 442 3.73 3.94 28.58
C GLY A 442 3.42 3.00 29.75
N PRO A 443 3.84 3.35 30.97
CA PRO A 443 3.54 2.55 32.16
C PRO A 443 2.05 2.35 32.36
#